data_30a73a79052e6570af59cf2edbb85f40
#
_entry.id   30a73a79052e6570af59cf2edbb85f40
#
_cell.length_a   1.000
_cell.length_b   1.000
_cell.length_c   1.000
_cell.angle_alpha   90.00
_cell.angle_beta   90.00
_cell.angle_gamma   90.00
#
_symmetry.space_group_name_H-M   'P 1'
#
loop_
_entity.id
_entity.type
_entity.pdbx_description
1 polymer ?
#
loop_
_entity_poly.entity_id
_entity_poly.type
_entity_poly.pdbx_seq_one_letter_code
_entity_poly.pdbx_strand_id
1 'polypeptide(L)'
;MTTTISRNSVGFSELLDHTQQESRRWHDWFNLHSQALDVPIDIAGSATVRDLLSHIVFVDLLFAEWLLGESITPAAIIDPARFTDSIDKTSPDAIFSAANSALLKWRKVLEKTHDEKWDEIMSFPAPTKNMKASRRKCFTHAFLHGTRHWAQLATALRRAGYKRNWQHDFIFSPAMQ
;
A
#
# COMPACT_ATOMS: atom_id res chain seq x y z
N MET A 1 -10.70 31.67 -11.21
CA MET A 1 -10.28 31.78 -9.79
C MET A 1 -9.19 30.76 -9.56
N THR A 2 -7.97 31.19 -9.44
CA THR A 2 -6.82 30.31 -9.20
C THR A 2 -6.82 29.95 -7.72
N THR A 3 -7.21 28.73 -7.39
CA THR A 3 -7.17 28.23 -6.02
C THR A 3 -5.70 28.14 -5.61
N THR A 4 -5.26 29.04 -4.77
CA THR A 4 -3.92 28.97 -4.17
C THR A 4 -3.92 27.73 -3.27
N ILE A 5 -3.31 26.63 -3.72
CA ILE A 5 -3.07 25.47 -2.88
C ILE A 5 -2.20 25.96 -1.72
N SER A 6 -2.72 25.88 -0.50
CA SER A 6 -1.94 26.18 0.69
C SER A 6 -0.72 25.25 0.71
N ARG A 7 0.49 25.82 0.64
CA ARG A 7 1.76 25.08 0.74
C ARG A 7 2.01 24.43 2.10
N ASN A 8 1.04 24.47 2.99
CA ASN A 8 1.16 24.00 4.38
C ASN A 8 0.59 22.59 4.61
N SER A 9 0.24 21.86 3.54
CA SER A 9 -0.27 20.49 3.65
C SER A 9 0.51 19.54 2.75
N VAL A 10 0.76 18.33 3.24
CA VAL A 10 1.26 17.24 2.41
C VAL A 10 0.19 16.86 1.40
N GLY A 11 0.52 16.88 0.14
CA GLY A 11 -0.39 16.43 -0.93
C GLY A 11 -0.38 14.92 -1.10
N PHE A 12 -1.36 14.41 -1.82
CA PHE A 12 -1.44 12.96 -2.14
C PHE A 12 -0.29 12.50 -3.04
N SER A 13 0.23 13.36 -3.90
CA SER A 13 1.39 13.07 -4.76
C SER A 13 2.66 12.83 -3.95
N GLU A 14 2.94 13.67 -2.96
CA GLU A 14 4.12 13.53 -2.12
C GLU A 14 4.05 12.26 -1.27
N LEU A 15 2.86 11.92 -0.77
CA LEU A 15 2.66 10.68 -0.06
C LEU A 15 2.89 9.47 -0.99
N LEU A 16 2.42 9.51 -2.22
CA LEU A 16 2.63 8.45 -3.20
C LEU A 16 4.11 8.31 -3.57
N ASP A 17 4.83 9.42 -3.73
CA ASP A 17 6.26 9.42 -4.00
C ASP A 17 7.06 8.81 -2.84
N HIS A 18 6.69 9.12 -1.61
CA HIS A 18 7.27 8.48 -0.43
C HIS A 18 7.03 6.96 -0.43
N THR A 19 5.80 6.50 -0.68
CA THR A 19 5.48 5.08 -0.76
C THR A 19 6.26 4.37 -1.86
N GLN A 20 6.38 5.00 -3.02
CA GLN A 20 7.16 4.45 -4.13
C GLN A 20 8.64 4.30 -3.77
N GLN A 21 9.21 5.27 -3.06
CA GLN A 21 10.58 5.19 -2.59
C GLN A 21 10.78 4.06 -1.59
N GLU A 22 9.89 3.93 -0.59
CA GLU A 22 9.95 2.84 0.37
C GLU A 22 9.80 1.48 -0.31
N SER A 23 8.86 1.33 -1.23
CA SER A 23 8.67 0.11 -2.00
C SER A 23 9.95 -0.29 -2.76
N ARG A 24 10.62 0.66 -3.42
CA ARG A 24 11.89 0.39 -4.13
C ARG A 24 12.99 -0.07 -3.18
N ARG A 25 13.17 0.62 -2.04
CA ARG A 25 14.17 0.27 -1.05
C ARG A 25 13.98 -1.13 -0.49
N TRP A 26 12.74 -1.50 -0.20
CA TRP A 26 12.38 -2.84 0.24
C TRP A 26 12.60 -3.88 -0.86
N HIS A 27 12.25 -3.58 -2.11
CA HIS A 27 12.50 -4.47 -3.24
C HIS A 27 13.98 -4.79 -3.38
N ASP A 28 14.84 -3.77 -3.43
CA ASP A 28 16.28 -3.93 -3.52
C ASP A 28 16.83 -4.74 -2.34
N TRP A 29 16.33 -4.47 -1.15
CA TRP A 29 16.74 -5.18 0.05
C TRP A 29 16.32 -6.65 0.04
N PHE A 30 15.08 -6.97 -0.33
CA PHE A 30 14.60 -8.35 -0.41
C PHE A 30 15.26 -9.15 -1.53
N ASN A 31 15.69 -8.53 -2.61
CA ASN A 31 16.48 -9.20 -3.64
C ASN A 31 17.83 -9.68 -3.12
N LEU A 32 18.40 -8.98 -2.15
CA LEU A 32 19.62 -9.41 -1.44
C LEU A 32 19.35 -10.37 -0.28
N HIS A 33 18.12 -10.46 0.21
CA HIS A 33 17.73 -11.20 1.41
C HIS A 33 16.42 -11.95 1.19
N SER A 34 16.29 -12.69 0.09
CA SER A 34 15.02 -13.34 -0.29
C SER A 34 14.52 -14.34 0.76
N GLN A 35 15.42 -14.99 1.50
CA GLN A 35 15.09 -15.88 2.62
C GLN A 35 14.37 -15.15 3.77
N ALA A 36 14.49 -13.84 3.86
CA ALA A 36 13.78 -13.04 4.87
C ALA A 36 12.26 -13.02 4.66
N LEU A 37 11.77 -13.35 3.46
CA LEU A 37 10.34 -13.53 3.19
C LEU A 37 9.71 -14.64 4.04
N ASP A 38 10.48 -15.65 4.43
CA ASP A 38 9.99 -16.81 5.17
C ASP A 38 10.13 -16.65 6.71
N VAL A 39 10.56 -15.49 7.18
CA VAL A 39 10.60 -15.17 8.61
C VAL A 39 9.19 -15.23 9.18
N PRO A 40 8.96 -16.06 10.21
CA PRO A 40 7.67 -16.14 10.88
C PRO A 40 7.37 -14.85 11.65
N ILE A 41 6.12 -14.43 11.62
CA ILE A 41 5.64 -13.23 12.32
C ILE A 41 4.33 -13.53 13.06
N ASP A 42 4.10 -12.77 14.13
CA ASP A 42 2.84 -12.81 14.89
C ASP A 42 2.06 -11.52 14.62
N ILE A 43 1.47 -11.46 13.43
CA ILE A 43 0.63 -10.35 13.00
C ILE A 43 -0.67 -10.93 12.45
N ALA A 44 -1.80 -10.45 12.96
CA ALA A 44 -3.12 -10.98 12.58
C ALA A 44 -3.30 -11.01 11.04
N GLY A 45 -3.61 -12.20 10.52
CA GLY A 45 -3.81 -12.43 9.09
C GLY A 45 -2.53 -12.68 8.28
N SER A 46 -1.35 -12.75 8.94
CA SER A 46 -0.06 -13.00 8.27
C SER A 46 0.79 -13.91 9.13
N ALA A 47 1.17 -15.06 8.61
CA ALA A 47 2.04 -16.01 9.30
C ALA A 47 3.54 -15.75 9.03
N THR A 48 3.85 -15.11 7.92
CA THR A 48 5.21 -14.83 7.49
C THR A 48 5.36 -13.38 6.99
N VAL A 49 6.59 -12.92 6.87
CA VAL A 49 6.92 -11.64 6.22
C VAL A 49 6.37 -11.60 4.80
N ARG A 50 6.41 -12.71 4.07
CA ARG A 50 5.85 -12.88 2.72
C ARG A 50 4.35 -12.55 2.69
N ASP A 51 3.60 -13.07 3.65
CA ASP A 51 2.16 -12.84 3.73
C ASP A 51 1.84 -11.37 4.04
N LEU A 52 2.57 -10.78 4.98
CA LEU A 52 2.38 -9.37 5.32
C LEU A 52 2.70 -8.44 4.15
N LEU A 53 3.81 -8.71 3.43
CA LEU A 53 4.20 -7.94 2.26
C LEU A 53 3.14 -8.06 1.15
N SER A 54 2.66 -9.27 0.90
CA SER A 54 1.59 -9.52 -0.08
C SER A 54 0.28 -8.84 0.32
N HIS A 55 -0.03 -8.79 1.62
CA HIS A 55 -1.19 -8.08 2.15
C HIS A 55 -1.10 -6.57 1.90
N ILE A 56 0.05 -5.96 2.11
CA ILE A 56 0.28 -4.52 1.79
C ILE A 56 -0.04 -4.27 0.32
N VAL A 57 0.57 -5.04 -0.56
CA VAL A 57 0.41 -4.90 -2.02
C VAL A 57 -1.04 -5.13 -2.46
N PHE A 58 -1.68 -6.16 -1.90
CA PHE A 58 -3.07 -6.44 -2.19
C PHE A 58 -4.00 -5.28 -1.83
N VAL A 59 -3.83 -4.70 -0.64
CA VAL A 59 -4.66 -3.58 -0.19
C VAL A 59 -4.44 -2.35 -1.05
N ASP A 60 -3.21 -2.07 -1.46
CA ASP A 60 -2.90 -0.98 -2.37
C ASP A 60 -3.58 -1.17 -3.74
N LEU A 61 -3.51 -2.37 -4.32
CA LEU A 61 -4.21 -2.70 -5.57
C LEU A 61 -5.72 -2.55 -5.43
N LEU A 62 -6.29 -3.14 -4.39
CA LEU A 62 -7.73 -3.15 -4.12
C LEU A 62 -8.31 -1.74 -4.09
N PHE A 63 -7.72 -0.85 -3.31
CA PHE A 63 -8.22 0.52 -3.18
C PHE A 63 -7.98 1.34 -4.46
N ALA A 64 -6.86 1.16 -5.15
CA ALA A 64 -6.58 1.85 -6.39
C ALA A 64 -7.58 1.44 -7.50
N GLU A 65 -7.83 0.15 -7.67
CA GLU A 65 -8.82 -0.40 -8.63
C GLU A 65 -10.23 0.11 -8.33
N TRP A 66 -10.59 0.15 -7.09
CA TRP A 66 -11.86 0.66 -6.62
C TRP A 66 -12.08 2.12 -6.96
N LEU A 67 -11.10 2.96 -6.67
CA LEU A 67 -11.16 4.39 -6.99
C LEU A 67 -11.16 4.65 -8.49
N LEU A 68 -10.62 3.73 -9.30
CA LEU A 68 -10.70 3.76 -10.76
C LEU A 68 -12.02 3.25 -11.31
N GLY A 69 -12.89 2.64 -10.49
CA GLY A 69 -14.12 2.00 -10.94
C GLY A 69 -13.88 0.67 -11.66
N GLU A 70 -12.72 0.05 -11.47
CA GLU A 70 -12.40 -1.25 -12.01
C GLU A 70 -13.14 -2.36 -11.24
N SER A 71 -13.53 -3.42 -11.95
CA SER A 71 -14.26 -4.53 -11.32
C SER A 71 -13.35 -5.31 -10.38
N ILE A 72 -13.73 -5.36 -9.12
CA ILE A 72 -13.04 -6.15 -8.11
C ILE A 72 -13.79 -7.47 -7.96
N THR A 73 -13.07 -8.60 -8.00
CA THR A 73 -13.70 -9.91 -7.83
C THR A 73 -14.24 -10.04 -6.40
N PRO A 74 -15.56 -10.19 -6.22
CA PRO A 74 -16.16 -10.23 -4.88
C PRO A 74 -15.58 -11.32 -3.97
N ALA A 75 -15.13 -12.45 -4.54
CA ALA A 75 -14.55 -13.56 -3.80
C ALA A 75 -13.28 -13.16 -3.02
N ALA A 76 -12.44 -12.28 -3.58
CA ALA A 76 -11.23 -11.80 -2.90
C ALA A 76 -11.54 -10.90 -1.69
N ILE A 77 -12.74 -10.30 -1.66
CA ILE A 77 -13.14 -9.38 -0.58
C ILE A 77 -13.83 -10.13 0.57
N ILE A 78 -14.47 -11.25 0.27
CA ILE A 78 -15.32 -11.98 1.22
C ILE A 78 -14.49 -12.87 2.15
N ASP A 79 -13.37 -13.38 1.71
CA ASP A 79 -12.53 -14.29 2.50
C ASP A 79 -11.15 -13.67 2.76
N PRO A 80 -10.90 -13.15 3.98
CA PRO A 80 -9.59 -12.58 4.33
C PRO A 80 -8.41 -13.54 4.15
N ALA A 81 -8.63 -14.85 4.26
CA ALA A 81 -7.59 -15.85 4.03
C ALA A 81 -7.15 -15.92 2.56
N ARG A 82 -8.00 -15.46 1.65
CA ARG A 82 -7.76 -15.44 0.19
C ARG A 82 -7.35 -14.09 -0.36
N PHE A 83 -7.27 -13.05 0.48
CA PHE A 83 -6.93 -11.69 0.05
C PHE A 83 -5.63 -11.62 -0.75
N THR A 84 -4.67 -12.46 -0.43
CA THR A 84 -3.36 -12.43 -1.07
C THR A 84 -3.19 -13.51 -2.15
N ASP A 85 -4.21 -14.32 -2.45
CA ASP A 85 -4.10 -15.39 -3.46
C ASP A 85 -3.90 -14.85 -4.89
N SER A 86 -4.32 -13.59 -5.12
CA SER A 86 -4.11 -12.90 -6.40
C SER A 86 -2.70 -12.33 -6.58
N ILE A 87 -1.90 -12.31 -5.51
CA ILE A 87 -0.52 -11.83 -5.57
C ILE A 87 0.41 -13.03 -5.76
N ASP A 88 1.21 -12.98 -6.82
CA ASP A 88 2.30 -13.95 -6.99
C ASP A 88 3.36 -13.71 -5.90
N LYS A 89 3.48 -14.68 -4.99
CA LYS A 89 4.36 -14.62 -3.81
C LYS A 89 5.66 -15.40 -4.01
N THR A 90 5.94 -15.90 -5.20
CA THR A 90 7.06 -16.84 -5.43
C THR A 90 8.42 -16.20 -5.21
N SER A 91 8.55 -14.90 -5.48
CA SER A 91 9.81 -14.16 -5.34
C SER A 91 9.57 -12.70 -4.93
N PRO A 92 10.61 -12.00 -4.44
CA PRO A 92 10.54 -10.55 -4.24
C PRO A 92 10.12 -9.82 -5.51
N ASP A 93 10.70 -10.14 -6.66
CA ASP A 93 10.38 -9.50 -7.94
C ASP A 93 8.89 -9.64 -8.30
N ALA A 94 8.30 -10.81 -8.08
CA ALA A 94 6.90 -11.06 -8.36
C ALA A 94 5.99 -10.17 -7.48
N ILE A 95 6.26 -10.12 -6.18
CA ILE A 95 5.50 -9.29 -5.24
C ILE A 95 5.65 -7.80 -5.58
N PHE A 96 6.87 -7.32 -5.82
CA PHE A 96 7.12 -5.90 -6.11
C PHE A 96 6.70 -5.50 -7.53
N SER A 97 6.57 -6.42 -8.47
CA SER A 97 5.90 -6.18 -9.74
C SER A 97 4.42 -5.81 -9.53
N ALA A 98 3.72 -6.53 -8.66
CA ALA A 98 2.35 -6.19 -8.27
C ALA A 98 2.29 -4.84 -7.53
N ALA A 99 3.25 -4.54 -6.65
CA ALA A 99 3.36 -3.24 -5.97
C ALA A 99 3.55 -2.09 -6.97
N ASN A 100 4.39 -2.26 -7.98
CA ASN A 100 4.56 -1.27 -9.05
C ASN A 100 3.27 -1.06 -9.85
N SER A 101 2.53 -2.12 -10.11
CA SER A 101 1.21 -2.03 -10.76
C SER A 101 0.22 -1.22 -9.92
N ALA A 102 0.21 -1.42 -8.60
CA ALA A 102 -0.60 -0.62 -7.68
C ALA A 102 -0.22 0.87 -7.73
N LEU A 103 1.07 1.19 -7.70
CA LEU A 103 1.58 2.56 -7.79
C LEU A 103 1.17 3.26 -9.09
N LEU A 104 1.23 2.55 -10.22
CA LEU A 104 0.75 3.07 -11.51
C LEU A 104 -0.76 3.34 -11.50
N LYS A 105 -1.55 2.47 -10.87
CA LYS A 105 -3.00 2.70 -10.70
C LYS A 105 -3.26 3.90 -9.79
N TRP A 106 -2.52 4.07 -8.70
CA TRP A 106 -2.63 5.24 -7.82
C TRP A 106 -2.33 6.55 -8.56
N ARG A 107 -1.31 6.58 -9.44
CA ARG A 107 -1.05 7.76 -10.28
C ARG A 107 -2.24 8.07 -11.19
N LYS A 108 -2.84 7.06 -11.80
CA LYS A 108 -4.07 7.23 -12.60
C LYS A 108 -5.25 7.74 -11.76
N VAL A 109 -5.37 7.31 -10.50
CA VAL A 109 -6.39 7.85 -9.58
C VAL A 109 -6.19 9.35 -9.38
N LEU A 110 -4.95 9.79 -9.12
CA LEU A 110 -4.63 11.22 -8.95
C LEU A 110 -4.91 12.02 -10.22
N GLU A 111 -4.54 11.50 -11.39
CA GLU A 111 -4.73 12.16 -12.69
C GLU A 111 -6.22 12.29 -13.06
N LYS A 112 -7.04 11.29 -12.73
CA LYS A 112 -8.44 11.22 -13.15
C LYS A 112 -9.42 11.80 -12.13
N THR A 113 -8.99 12.05 -10.90
CA THR A 113 -9.88 12.54 -9.84
C THR A 113 -9.75 14.05 -9.71
N HIS A 114 -10.75 14.78 -10.23
CA HIS A 114 -10.84 16.22 -10.06
C HIS A 114 -11.09 16.60 -8.59
N ASP A 115 -10.69 17.80 -8.19
CA ASP A 115 -10.71 18.23 -6.79
C ASP A 115 -12.10 18.11 -6.12
N GLU A 116 -13.17 18.42 -6.84
CA GLU A 116 -14.55 18.31 -6.36
C GLU A 116 -15.02 16.86 -6.13
N LYS A 117 -14.31 15.87 -6.70
CA LYS A 117 -14.64 14.44 -6.57
C LYS A 117 -14.04 13.77 -5.35
N TRP A 118 -13.06 14.38 -4.73
CA TRP A 118 -12.39 13.76 -3.58
C TRP A 118 -13.30 13.53 -2.37
N ASP A 119 -14.33 14.34 -2.20
CA ASP A 119 -15.30 14.20 -1.11
C ASP A 119 -16.54 13.37 -1.49
N GLU A 120 -16.61 12.85 -2.73
CA GLU A 120 -17.67 11.96 -3.18
C GLU A 120 -17.66 10.66 -2.35
N ILE A 121 -18.85 10.31 -1.83
CA ILE A 121 -19.01 9.08 -1.04
C ILE A 121 -19.17 7.88 -1.96
N MET A 122 -18.30 6.93 -1.81
CA MET A 122 -18.34 5.64 -2.49
C MET A 122 -18.84 4.55 -1.57
N SER A 123 -19.55 3.57 -2.14
CA SER A 123 -19.92 2.34 -1.42
C SER A 123 -19.05 1.19 -1.90
N PHE A 124 -18.58 0.40 -0.97
CA PHE A 124 -17.70 -0.72 -1.26
C PHE A 124 -17.99 -1.97 -0.41
N PRO A 125 -17.88 -3.17 -1.02
CA PRO A 125 -18.06 -4.40 -0.30
C PRO A 125 -16.92 -4.57 0.71
N ALA A 126 -17.26 -5.04 1.90
CA ALA A 126 -16.32 -5.49 2.92
C ALA A 126 -16.86 -6.79 3.54
N PRO A 127 -16.01 -7.59 4.20
CA PRO A 127 -16.38 -8.94 4.63
C PRO A 127 -17.65 -9.03 5.47
N THR A 128 -17.96 -8.02 6.26
CA THR A 128 -19.11 -8.04 7.19
C THR A 128 -20.27 -7.14 6.75
N LYS A 129 -20.02 -6.10 6.00
CA LYS A 129 -21.03 -5.14 5.53
C LYS A 129 -20.48 -4.24 4.44
N ASN A 130 -21.37 -3.69 3.61
CA ASN A 130 -20.96 -2.60 2.71
C ASN A 130 -20.54 -1.38 3.53
N MET A 131 -19.36 -0.88 3.24
CA MET A 131 -18.82 0.33 3.84
C MET A 131 -19.05 1.52 2.93
N LYS A 132 -19.11 2.71 3.51
CA LYS A 132 -19.19 3.98 2.79
C LYS A 132 -18.06 4.87 3.24
N ALA A 133 -17.34 5.46 2.30
CA ALA A 133 -16.29 6.42 2.58
C ALA A 133 -16.09 7.37 1.39
N SER A 134 -15.56 8.56 1.64
CA SER A 134 -15.13 9.44 0.55
C SER A 134 -13.90 8.87 -0.15
N ARG A 135 -13.70 9.26 -1.41
CA ARG A 135 -12.48 8.93 -2.18
C ARG A 135 -11.22 9.33 -1.41
N ARG A 136 -11.22 10.53 -0.85
CA ARG A 136 -10.12 11.04 0.00
C ARG A 136 -9.84 10.11 1.18
N LYS A 137 -10.89 9.67 1.88
CA LYS A 137 -10.73 8.74 3.02
C LYS A 137 -10.16 7.39 2.57
N CYS A 138 -10.60 6.86 1.43
CA CYS A 138 -10.08 5.60 0.89
C CYS A 138 -8.59 5.72 0.54
N PHE A 139 -8.21 6.80 -0.14
CA PHE A 139 -6.81 7.07 -0.47
C PHE A 139 -5.96 7.18 0.80
N THR A 140 -6.36 8.04 1.73
CA THR A 140 -5.63 8.22 3.00
C THR A 140 -5.54 6.93 3.80
N HIS A 141 -6.62 6.12 3.79
CA HIS A 141 -6.61 4.83 4.48
C HIS A 141 -5.56 3.86 3.91
N ALA A 142 -5.51 3.66 2.60
CA ALA A 142 -4.51 2.79 1.96
C ALA A 142 -3.09 3.20 2.35
N PHE A 143 -2.84 4.51 2.40
CA PHE A 143 -1.56 5.09 2.78
C PHE A 143 -1.16 4.80 4.22
N LEU A 144 -2.05 5.10 5.16
CA LEU A 144 -1.84 4.85 6.59
C LEU A 144 -1.74 3.36 6.88
N HIS A 145 -2.51 2.54 6.15
CA HIS A 145 -2.46 1.09 6.23
C HIS A 145 -1.08 0.56 5.81
N GLY A 146 -0.59 1.00 4.65
CA GLY A 146 0.74 0.65 4.17
C GLY A 146 1.83 1.05 5.17
N THR A 147 1.85 2.31 5.62
CA THR A 147 2.82 2.82 6.59
C THR A 147 2.86 1.99 7.88
N ARG A 148 1.68 1.64 8.42
CA ARG A 148 1.58 0.79 9.62
C ARG A 148 2.23 -0.57 9.39
N HIS A 149 1.94 -1.21 8.27
CA HIS A 149 2.46 -2.54 7.99
C HIS A 149 3.95 -2.55 7.62
N TRP A 150 4.45 -1.52 6.96
CA TRP A 150 5.89 -1.34 6.76
C TRP A 150 6.64 -1.24 8.09
N ALA A 151 6.11 -0.54 9.08
CA ALA A 151 6.70 -0.46 10.42
C ALA A 151 6.68 -1.81 11.14
N GLN A 152 5.61 -2.58 10.99
CA GLN A 152 5.51 -3.95 11.56
C GLN A 152 6.53 -4.89 10.90
N LEU A 153 6.63 -4.86 9.56
CA LEU A 153 7.60 -5.61 8.78
C LEU A 153 9.03 -5.32 9.25
N ALA A 154 9.39 -4.04 9.32
CA ALA A 154 10.70 -3.59 9.77
C ALA A 154 11.04 -4.08 11.19
N THR A 155 10.05 -4.07 12.07
CA THR A 155 10.20 -4.53 13.45
C THR A 155 10.40 -6.06 13.52
N ALA A 156 9.61 -6.81 12.74
CA ALA A 156 9.72 -8.27 12.68
C ALA A 156 11.10 -8.71 12.14
N LEU A 157 11.53 -8.12 11.04
CA LEU A 157 12.84 -8.41 10.45
C LEU A 157 13.99 -8.07 11.39
N ARG A 158 13.92 -6.93 12.10
CA ARG A 158 14.92 -6.56 13.10
C ARG A 158 15.01 -7.58 14.24
N ARG A 159 13.87 -8.08 14.72
CA ARG A 159 13.82 -9.13 15.75
C ARG A 159 14.42 -10.44 15.28
N ALA A 160 14.28 -10.76 13.99
CA ALA A 160 14.89 -11.92 13.35
C ALA A 160 16.37 -11.73 12.99
N GLY A 161 17.00 -10.62 13.40
CA GLY A 161 18.42 -10.35 13.19
C GLY A 161 18.76 -9.65 11.87
N TYR A 162 17.78 -9.36 11.03
CA TYR A 162 17.98 -8.62 9.78
C TYR A 162 18.12 -7.12 10.03
N LYS A 163 19.11 -6.51 9.42
CA LYS A 163 19.36 -5.06 9.50
C LYS A 163 19.09 -4.41 8.14
N ARG A 164 18.57 -3.23 8.17
CA ARG A 164 18.45 -2.33 7.02
C ARG A 164 19.31 -1.08 7.23
N ASN A 165 19.68 -0.41 6.16
CA ASN A 165 20.61 0.72 6.17
C ASN A 165 19.93 2.07 5.86
N TRP A 166 18.59 2.14 5.91
CA TRP A 166 17.82 3.39 5.72
C TRP A 166 16.80 3.60 6.83
N GLN A 167 16.32 4.84 6.93
CA GLN A 167 15.27 5.22 7.85
C GLN A 167 13.95 5.34 7.08
N HIS A 168 12.84 4.90 7.71
CA HIS A 168 11.51 4.87 7.10
C HIS A 168 10.71 6.15 7.27
N ASP A 169 11.12 7.01 8.24
CA ASP A 169 10.29 8.14 8.60
C ASP A 169 10.21 9.11 7.43
N PHE A 170 9.04 9.69 7.24
CA PHE A 170 8.74 10.60 6.14
C PHE A 170 9.71 11.78 6.06
N ILE A 171 10.23 12.24 7.21
CA ILE A 171 11.21 13.32 7.27
C ILE A 171 12.51 13.03 6.50
N PHE A 172 12.84 11.76 6.30
CA PHE A 172 14.01 11.33 5.50
C PHE A 172 13.67 11.03 4.04
N SER A 173 12.44 11.25 3.64
CA SER A 173 12.01 11.17 2.25
C SER A 173 12.48 12.41 1.47
N PRO A 174 12.85 12.29 0.18
CA PRO A 174 13.05 13.44 -0.69
C PRO A 174 11.72 14.06 -1.15
N ALA A 175 10.58 13.45 -0.84
CA ALA A 175 9.29 14.06 -1.11
C ALA A 175 9.17 15.40 -0.37
N MET A 176 8.73 16.43 -1.04
CA MET A 176 8.62 17.82 -0.53
C MET A 176 9.98 18.57 -0.36
N GLN A 177 11.05 18.11 -0.97
CA GLN A 177 12.33 18.86 -1.04
C GLN A 177 12.40 19.81 -2.21
#